data_845b262b5c9ed4b5747bc48b15fe8f1f
#
_entry.id   845b262b5c9ed4b5747bc48b15fe8f1f
#
_cell.length_a   1.000
_cell.length_b   1.000
_cell.length_c   1.000
_cell.angle_alpha   90.00
_cell.angle_beta   90.00
_cell.angle_gamma   90.00
#
_symmetry.space_group_name_H-M   'P 1'
#
loop_
_entity.id
_entity.type
_entity.pdbx_description
1 polymer ?
#
loop_
_entity_poly.entity_id
_entity_poly.type
_entity_poly.pdbx_seq_one_letter_code
_entity_poly.pdbx_strand_id
1 'polypeptide(L)'
;MSHPMKHAENSARKFGGKAEDYLRIHSWFDESKAFFSDFRHRALRHHAEGIFLCERIFGVAITNSEGRQVPVRYIGEQHVKEDLGRIPTAQDWLSQIKPERWMYGQRFVEADSERLSSL
;
A
#
# COMPACT_ATOMS: atom_id res chain seq x y z
N MET A 1 -14.76 -3.12 4.08
CA MET A 1 -13.51 -3.17 3.32
C MET A 1 -13.61 -4.19 2.21
N SER A 2 -13.18 -3.83 1.01
CA SER A 2 -13.31 -4.71 -0.13
C SER A 2 -12.35 -5.89 -0.06
N HIS A 3 -12.81 -7.05 -0.44
CA HIS A 3 -11.97 -8.23 -0.59
C HIS A 3 -11.08 -8.08 -1.82
N PRO A 4 -9.85 -8.62 -1.83
CA PRO A 4 -8.97 -8.54 -3.01
C PRO A 4 -9.63 -9.00 -4.31
N MET A 5 -10.49 -10.02 -4.27
CA MET A 5 -11.20 -10.49 -5.45
C MET A 5 -12.10 -9.41 -6.04
N LYS A 6 -12.72 -8.58 -5.18
CA LYS A 6 -13.57 -7.49 -5.67
C LYS A 6 -12.76 -6.47 -6.45
N HIS A 7 -11.58 -6.10 -5.96
CA HIS A 7 -10.66 -5.23 -6.69
C HIS A 7 -10.23 -5.87 -8.01
N ALA A 8 -9.95 -7.17 -7.98
CA ALA A 8 -9.53 -7.90 -9.18
C ALA A 8 -10.63 -7.95 -10.24
N GLU A 9 -11.87 -8.14 -9.83
CA GLU A 9 -13.01 -8.09 -10.74
C GLU A 9 -13.15 -6.71 -11.38
N ASN A 10 -12.93 -5.66 -10.60
CA ASN A 10 -12.96 -4.29 -11.12
C ASN A 10 -11.81 -4.05 -12.12
N SER A 11 -10.63 -4.62 -11.86
CA SER A 11 -9.51 -4.55 -12.79
C SER A 11 -9.85 -5.23 -14.13
N ALA A 12 -10.49 -6.39 -14.08
CA ALA A 12 -10.88 -7.10 -15.29
C ALA A 12 -11.87 -6.28 -16.11
N ARG A 13 -12.81 -5.61 -15.46
CA ARG A 13 -13.74 -4.72 -16.17
C ARG A 13 -13.02 -3.53 -16.80
N LYS A 14 -11.99 -3.02 -16.13
CA LYS A 14 -11.28 -1.81 -16.57
C LYS A 14 -10.22 -2.10 -17.63
N PHE A 15 -9.49 -3.19 -17.48
CA PHE A 15 -8.32 -3.49 -18.31
C PHE A 15 -8.50 -4.70 -19.22
N GLY A 16 -9.58 -5.44 -19.07
CA GLY A 16 -9.81 -6.70 -19.80
C GLY A 16 -9.18 -7.88 -19.06
N GLY A 17 -9.27 -9.04 -19.68
CA GLY A 17 -8.78 -10.27 -19.08
C GLY A 17 -9.70 -10.81 -17.99
N LYS A 18 -9.13 -11.56 -17.08
CA LYS A 18 -9.84 -12.23 -16.00
C LYS A 18 -9.41 -11.65 -14.66
N ALA A 19 -10.30 -11.76 -13.65
CA ALA A 19 -9.98 -11.32 -12.29
C ALA A 19 -8.69 -11.96 -11.76
N GLU A 20 -8.49 -13.24 -12.06
CA GLU A 20 -7.30 -13.97 -11.61
C GLU A 20 -5.99 -13.35 -12.11
N ASP A 21 -6.03 -12.65 -13.25
CA ASP A 21 -4.83 -11.98 -13.78
C ASP A 21 -4.29 -10.91 -12.83
N TYR A 22 -5.15 -10.34 -12.00
CA TYR A 22 -4.84 -9.20 -11.14
C TYR A 22 -4.84 -9.53 -9.65
N LEU A 23 -5.34 -10.72 -9.30
CA LEU A 23 -5.59 -11.06 -7.90
C LEU A 23 -4.31 -11.00 -7.05
N ARG A 24 -3.19 -11.43 -7.59
CA ARG A 24 -1.92 -11.46 -6.89
C ARG A 24 -1.48 -10.06 -6.43
N ILE A 25 -1.69 -9.08 -7.29
CA ILE A 25 -1.34 -7.69 -7.00
C ILE A 25 -2.25 -7.12 -5.91
N HIS A 26 -3.55 -7.33 -6.06
CA HIS A 26 -4.50 -6.84 -5.05
C HIS A 26 -4.31 -7.52 -3.69
N SER A 27 -4.01 -8.81 -3.70
CA SER A 27 -3.72 -9.55 -2.46
C SER A 27 -2.49 -8.99 -1.75
N TRP A 28 -1.47 -8.58 -2.52
CA TRP A 28 -0.26 -8.01 -1.95
C TRP A 28 -0.56 -6.77 -1.09
N PHE A 29 -1.44 -5.89 -1.54
CA PHE A 29 -1.80 -4.70 -0.78
C PHE A 29 -2.45 -5.04 0.57
N ASP A 30 -3.16 -6.15 0.64
CA ASP A 30 -3.90 -6.53 1.84
C ASP A 30 -3.18 -7.56 2.71
N GLU A 31 -2.02 -8.06 2.29
CA GLU A 31 -1.23 -9.02 3.08
C GLU A 31 -0.88 -8.48 4.46
N SER A 32 -0.71 -7.17 4.58
CA SER A 32 -0.34 -6.53 5.84
C SER A 32 -1.40 -6.68 6.92
N LYS A 33 -2.62 -7.13 6.58
CA LYS A 33 -3.63 -7.48 7.58
C LYS A 33 -3.15 -8.55 8.54
N ALA A 34 -2.19 -9.38 8.11
CA ALA A 34 -1.61 -10.39 8.97
C ALA A 34 -0.85 -9.77 10.15
N PHE A 35 -0.37 -8.55 10.00
CA PHE A 35 0.39 -7.85 11.05
C PHE A 35 -0.52 -6.98 11.92
N PHE A 36 -1.58 -6.45 11.34
CA PHE A 36 -2.51 -5.58 12.06
C PHE A 36 -3.87 -5.66 11.34
N SER A 37 -4.86 -6.27 11.98
CA SER A 37 -6.08 -6.70 11.30
C SER A 37 -7.07 -5.57 10.94
N ASP A 38 -6.99 -4.41 11.59
CA ASP A 38 -7.90 -3.31 11.25
C ASP A 38 -7.33 -2.43 10.15
N PHE A 39 -8.05 -1.34 9.81
CA PHE A 39 -7.71 -0.46 8.70
C PHE A 39 -6.29 0.13 8.78
N ARG A 40 -5.68 0.15 9.98
CA ARG A 40 -4.34 0.73 10.15
C ARG A 40 -3.25 -0.05 9.43
N HIS A 41 -3.48 -1.33 9.08
CA HIS A 41 -2.54 -2.09 8.26
C HIS A 41 -2.26 -1.37 6.94
N ARG A 42 -3.21 -0.55 6.47
CA ARG A 42 -3.09 0.17 5.20
C ARG A 42 -1.93 1.14 5.18
N ALA A 43 -1.50 1.63 6.36
CA ALA A 43 -0.34 2.50 6.46
C ALA A 43 0.94 1.86 5.90
N LEU A 44 0.99 0.54 5.81
CA LEU A 44 2.17 -0.16 5.33
C LEU A 44 2.31 -0.15 3.81
N ARG A 45 1.21 -0.21 3.06
CA ARG A 45 1.30 -0.34 1.60
C ARG A 45 0.33 0.55 0.82
N HIS A 46 -0.71 1.09 1.44
CA HIS A 46 -1.75 1.87 0.75
C HIS A 46 -1.35 3.33 0.63
N HIS A 47 -0.33 3.61 -0.18
CA HIS A 47 0.15 4.96 -0.45
C HIS A 47 1.00 4.96 -1.72
N ALA A 48 1.38 6.14 -2.18
CA ALA A 48 2.15 6.27 -3.43
C ALA A 48 3.42 5.43 -3.41
N GLU A 49 4.16 5.45 -2.30
CA GLU A 49 5.39 4.67 -2.16
C GLU A 49 5.12 3.17 -2.20
N GLY A 50 3.99 2.73 -1.63
CA GLY A 50 3.56 1.33 -1.72
C GLY A 50 3.25 0.91 -3.14
N ILE A 51 2.66 1.81 -3.94
CA ILE A 51 2.38 1.55 -5.35
C ILE A 51 3.70 1.35 -6.12
N PHE A 52 4.69 2.20 -5.88
CA PHE A 52 6.00 2.05 -6.52
C PHE A 52 6.71 0.77 -6.06
N LEU A 53 6.58 0.40 -4.79
CA LEU A 53 7.13 -0.86 -4.29
C LEU A 53 6.47 -2.05 -4.98
N CYS A 54 5.16 -1.99 -5.15
CA CYS A 54 4.41 -3.02 -5.87
C CYS A 54 4.94 -3.18 -7.30
N GLU A 55 5.16 -2.07 -7.98
CA GLU A 55 5.74 -2.08 -9.33
C GLU A 55 7.13 -2.74 -9.35
N ARG A 56 7.94 -2.50 -8.33
CA ARG A 56 9.26 -3.12 -8.25
C ARG A 56 9.17 -4.63 -8.04
N ILE A 57 8.15 -5.09 -7.32
CA ILE A 57 7.99 -6.51 -7.01
C ILE A 57 7.44 -7.28 -8.21
N PHE A 58 6.41 -6.73 -8.86
CA PHE A 58 5.69 -7.44 -9.92
C PHE A 58 6.14 -7.07 -11.33
N GLY A 59 6.95 -6.02 -11.47
CA GLY A 59 7.40 -5.51 -12.77
C GLY A 59 6.57 -4.30 -13.20
N VAL A 60 7.02 -3.66 -14.28
CA VAL A 60 6.39 -2.45 -14.80
C VAL A 60 4.99 -2.74 -15.34
N ALA A 61 4.80 -3.91 -15.94
CA ALA A 61 3.53 -4.32 -16.50
C ALA A 61 3.36 -5.82 -16.38
N ILE A 62 2.10 -6.24 -16.32
CA ILE A 62 1.76 -7.67 -16.45
C ILE A 62 1.02 -7.86 -17.77
N THR A 63 1.09 -9.07 -18.31
CA THR A 63 0.32 -9.44 -19.49
C THR A 63 -0.91 -10.20 -19.01
N ASN A 64 -2.10 -9.68 -19.32
CA ASN A 64 -3.33 -10.34 -18.92
C ASN A 64 -3.67 -11.52 -19.84
N SER A 65 -4.75 -12.22 -19.55
CA SER A 65 -5.14 -13.42 -20.30
C SER A 65 -5.58 -13.13 -21.74
N GLU A 66 -5.82 -11.84 -22.07
CA GLU A 66 -6.10 -11.42 -23.43
C GLU A 66 -4.86 -10.96 -24.19
N GLY A 67 -3.68 -11.09 -23.58
CA GLY A 67 -2.42 -10.68 -24.18
C GLY A 67 -2.12 -9.21 -24.07
N ARG A 68 -2.93 -8.44 -23.35
CA ARG A 68 -2.74 -7.01 -23.16
C ARG A 68 -1.76 -6.74 -22.04
N GLN A 69 -0.86 -5.78 -22.25
CA GLN A 69 0.05 -5.30 -21.21
C GLN A 69 -0.66 -4.27 -20.34
N VAL A 70 -0.70 -4.51 -19.04
CA VAL A 70 -1.35 -3.61 -18.08
C VAL A 70 -0.31 -3.11 -17.09
N PRO A 71 -0.11 -1.78 -16.97
CA PRO A 71 0.86 -1.27 -16.00
C PRO A 71 0.49 -1.64 -14.58
N VAL A 72 1.44 -2.20 -13.86
CA VAL A 72 1.24 -2.58 -12.45
C VAL A 72 0.87 -1.35 -11.62
N ARG A 73 1.47 -0.22 -11.91
CA ARG A 73 1.16 1.04 -11.24
C ARG A 73 -0.33 1.39 -11.32
N TYR A 74 -0.97 1.17 -12.47
CA TYR A 74 -2.40 1.48 -12.64
C TYR A 74 -3.27 0.57 -11.78
N ILE A 75 -2.86 -0.69 -11.65
CA ILE A 75 -3.59 -1.65 -10.81
C ILE A 75 -3.46 -1.26 -9.34
N GLY A 76 -2.26 -0.85 -8.91
CA GLY A 76 -2.02 -0.38 -7.55
C GLY A 76 -2.79 0.90 -7.24
N GLU A 77 -2.80 1.85 -8.16
CA GLU A 77 -3.56 3.09 -8.01
C GLU A 77 -5.05 2.80 -7.85
N GLN A 78 -5.55 1.88 -8.66
CA GLN A 78 -6.95 1.47 -8.58
C GLN A 78 -7.26 0.91 -7.19
N HIS A 79 -6.42 0.00 -6.69
CA HIS A 79 -6.63 -0.63 -5.38
C HIS A 79 -6.73 0.42 -4.27
N VAL A 80 -5.74 1.32 -4.23
CA VAL A 80 -5.67 2.33 -3.16
C VAL A 80 -6.84 3.30 -3.25
N LYS A 81 -7.20 3.74 -4.46
CA LYS A 81 -8.33 4.63 -4.65
C LYS A 81 -9.65 3.98 -4.27
N GLU A 82 -9.83 2.71 -4.59
CA GLU A 82 -11.07 1.99 -4.23
C GLU A 82 -11.22 1.87 -2.72
N ASP A 83 -10.10 1.70 -2.01
CA ASP A 83 -10.15 1.59 -0.55
C ASP A 83 -10.28 2.95 0.15
N LEU A 84 -9.59 3.98 -0.34
CA LEU A 84 -9.43 5.23 0.41
C LEU A 84 -10.05 6.46 -0.26
N GLY A 85 -10.46 6.34 -1.53
CA GLY A 85 -10.98 7.48 -2.29
C GLY A 85 -9.89 8.42 -2.82
N ARG A 86 -8.64 8.22 -2.41
CA ARG A 86 -7.51 9.02 -2.86
C ARG A 86 -6.23 8.18 -2.69
N ILE A 87 -5.13 8.69 -3.23
CA ILE A 87 -3.81 8.07 -3.04
C ILE A 87 -3.01 8.94 -2.07
N PRO A 88 -2.92 8.54 -0.77
CA PRO A 88 -2.08 9.28 0.16
C PRO A 88 -0.60 9.00 -0.09
N THR A 89 0.27 9.78 0.55
CA THR A 89 1.70 9.48 0.63
C THR A 89 1.97 8.72 1.92
N ALA A 90 3.15 8.09 1.99
CA ALA A 90 3.61 7.51 3.26
C ALA A 90 3.66 8.58 4.35
N GLN A 91 4.06 9.81 3.99
CA GLN A 91 4.11 10.93 4.95
C GLN A 91 2.72 11.22 5.52
N ASP A 92 1.66 11.15 4.72
CA ASP A 92 0.30 11.35 5.22
C ASP A 92 -0.03 10.40 6.37
N TRP A 93 0.40 9.13 6.25
CA TRP A 93 0.21 8.15 7.30
C TRP A 93 1.14 8.39 8.49
N LEU A 94 2.44 8.57 8.21
CA LEU A 94 3.46 8.66 9.26
C LEU A 94 3.32 9.91 10.10
N SER A 95 2.79 11.00 9.54
CA SER A 95 2.56 12.23 10.28
C SER A 95 1.52 12.06 11.40
N GLN A 96 0.72 10.99 11.36
CA GLN A 96 -0.26 10.69 12.39
C GLN A 96 0.31 9.83 13.52
N ILE A 97 1.56 9.39 13.41
CA ILE A 97 2.19 8.58 14.45
C ILE A 97 2.57 9.48 15.61
N LYS A 98 2.14 9.08 16.81
CA LYS A 98 2.54 9.75 18.04
C LYS A 98 3.94 9.29 18.41
N PRO A 99 4.92 10.21 18.51
CA PRO A 99 6.29 9.81 18.82
C PRO A 99 6.40 9.20 20.22
N GLU A 100 7.15 8.11 20.31
CA GLU A 100 7.52 7.47 21.55
C GLU A 100 9.03 7.41 21.63
N ARG A 101 9.56 7.36 22.87
CA ARG A 101 11.00 7.47 23.11
C ARG A 101 11.82 6.44 22.32
N TRP A 102 11.37 5.20 22.30
CA TRP A 102 12.10 4.11 21.63
C TRP A 102 12.21 4.30 20.12
N MET A 103 11.32 5.11 19.51
CA MET A 103 11.30 5.34 18.06
C MET A 103 12.50 6.15 17.58
N TYR A 104 13.15 6.86 18.47
CA TYR A 104 14.31 7.69 18.14
C TYR A 104 15.61 6.88 18.11
N GLY A 105 15.58 5.64 18.57
CA GLY A 105 16.74 4.80 18.63
C GLY A 105 17.48 4.93 19.95
N GLN A 106 18.32 3.97 20.23
CA GLN A 106 18.97 3.86 21.53
C GLN A 106 19.90 5.01 21.87
N ARG A 107 20.60 5.57 20.88
CA ARG A 107 21.55 6.68 21.07
C ARG A 107 20.89 7.98 21.46
N PHE A 108 19.59 8.08 21.27
CA PHE A 108 18.84 9.32 21.47
C PHE A 108 18.44 9.55 22.92
N VAL A 109 18.49 8.52 23.74
CA VAL A 109 17.76 8.48 25.01
C VAL A 109 18.25 9.53 26.00
N GLU A 110 19.55 9.75 26.15
CA GLU A 110 20.06 10.65 27.16
C GLU A 110 20.42 12.03 26.59
N ALA A 111 21.14 12.06 25.48
CA ALA A 111 21.69 13.28 24.93
C ALA A 111 20.62 14.21 24.38
N ASP A 112 19.51 13.66 23.87
CA ASP A 112 18.52 14.43 23.14
C ASP A 112 17.14 14.44 23.80
N SER A 113 17.08 14.20 25.10
CA SER A 113 15.81 14.17 25.81
C SER A 113 15.03 15.48 25.72
N GLU A 114 15.71 16.64 25.71
CA GLU A 114 15.06 17.92 25.55
C GLU A 114 14.47 18.10 24.16
N ARG A 115 15.17 17.61 23.13
CA ARG A 115 14.66 17.64 21.76
C ARG A 115 13.40 16.79 21.63
N LEU A 116 13.35 15.64 22.30
CA LEU A 116 12.18 14.79 22.30
C LEU A 116 10.95 15.50 22.85
N SER A 117 11.15 16.29 23.90
CA SER A 117 10.02 16.99 24.54
C SER A 117 9.46 18.12 23.67
N SER A 118 10.21 18.59 22.68
CA SER A 118 9.76 19.66 21.78
C SER A 118 8.97 19.14 20.58
N LEU A 119 8.93 17.84 20.41
CA LEU A 119 8.18 17.23 19.32
C LEU A 119 6.71 17.08 19.68
#